data_643225292fdbd75ca0f2a9fedb6acb16
#
_entry.id   643225292fdbd75ca0f2a9fedb6acb16
#
_cell.length_a   1.000
_cell.length_b   1.000
_cell.length_c   1.000
_cell.angle_alpha   90.00
_cell.angle_beta   90.00
_cell.angle_gamma   90.00
#
_symmetry.space_group_name_H-M   'P 1'
#
loop_
_entity.id
_entity.type
_entity.pdbx_description
1 polymer ?
#
loop_
_entity_poly.entity_id
_entity_poly.type
_entity_poly.pdbx_seq_one_letter_code
_entity_poly.pdbx_strand_id
1 'polypeptide(L)'
;MKKWMILAAAILVVLGIGFAVKGASDKKQGATPEGTAVPETTTSAPNEETETANALREETETTEDGAEEIDTLCGQITEINDEYLILEGTQQGTVQVNIFDDTLYNGSLQQGELAVGQYAEVIYDGKMTRSIPAQIAALAINVYPLKGTVDAVEEDGRVLVTPADGGEQVVLSLPDGVTMEVGETATFYTNGMATMSIPAQMNAIGVVK
;
A
#
# COMPACT_ATOMS: atom_id res chain seq x y z
N MET A 1 -41.05 15.00 13.20
CA MET A 1 -41.32 14.67 11.80
C MET A 1 -40.79 15.81 10.94
N LYS A 2 -39.55 15.76 10.47
CA LYS A 2 -38.99 16.71 9.50
C LYS A 2 -38.52 15.89 8.31
N LYS A 3 -39.22 16.05 7.19
CA LYS A 3 -38.89 15.48 5.88
C LYS A 3 -37.66 16.21 5.32
N TRP A 4 -36.58 15.52 5.08
CA TRP A 4 -35.46 16.05 4.30
C TRP A 4 -35.65 15.59 2.85
N MET A 5 -35.81 16.58 2.00
CA MET A 5 -35.85 16.42 0.55
C MET A 5 -34.43 16.30 0.05
N ILE A 6 -34.16 15.19 -0.60
CA ILE A 6 -32.90 14.96 -1.34
C ILE A 6 -33.03 15.69 -2.67
N LEU A 7 -32.18 16.67 -2.90
CA LEU A 7 -32.02 17.36 -4.19
C LEU A 7 -30.89 16.69 -4.96
N ALA A 8 -31.24 15.93 -5.98
CA ALA A 8 -30.30 15.40 -6.95
C ALA A 8 -29.94 16.50 -7.94
N ALA A 9 -28.70 16.93 -7.98
CA ALA A 9 -28.16 17.78 -9.04
C ALA A 9 -27.21 16.96 -9.90
N ALA A 10 -27.68 16.54 -11.07
CA ALA A 10 -26.86 16.00 -12.13
C ALA A 10 -26.10 17.14 -12.80
N ILE A 11 -24.78 17.12 -12.76
CA ILE A 11 -23.94 17.97 -13.60
C ILE A 11 -23.18 17.08 -14.57
N LEU A 12 -23.63 17.17 -15.81
CA LEU A 12 -23.03 16.56 -16.98
C LEU A 12 -22.04 17.59 -17.55
N VAL A 13 -20.74 17.34 -17.46
CA VAL A 13 -19.72 18.14 -18.17
C VAL A 13 -18.99 17.24 -19.14
N VAL A 14 -19.38 17.39 -20.40
CA VAL A 14 -18.64 16.92 -21.56
C VAL A 14 -17.67 18.03 -21.94
N LEU A 15 -16.36 17.73 -21.93
CA LEU A 15 -15.37 18.53 -22.63
C LEU A 15 -14.34 17.61 -23.27
N GLY A 16 -14.55 17.38 -24.56
CA GLY A 16 -13.53 16.83 -25.43
C GLY A 16 -12.51 17.90 -25.76
N ILE A 17 -11.23 17.57 -25.65
CA ILE A 17 -10.15 18.27 -26.35
C ILE A 17 -9.22 17.22 -26.91
N GLY A 18 -9.31 17.08 -28.23
CA GLY A 18 -8.32 16.37 -29.00
C GLY A 18 -7.03 17.20 -29.13
N PHE A 19 -5.89 16.51 -28.97
CA PHE A 19 -4.61 17.05 -29.44
C PHE A 19 -3.92 16.00 -30.30
N ALA A 20 -3.93 16.26 -31.60
CA ALA A 20 -3.05 15.64 -32.57
C ALA A 20 -1.78 16.48 -32.65
N VAL A 21 -0.62 15.88 -32.42
CA VAL A 21 0.66 16.46 -32.87
C VAL A 21 1.43 15.43 -33.69
N LYS A 22 1.64 15.82 -34.90
CA LYS A 22 2.39 15.18 -35.98
C LYS A 22 3.75 15.89 -36.09
N GLY A 23 4.83 15.16 -36.37
CA GLY A 23 6.11 15.77 -36.80
C GLY A 23 7.28 14.96 -36.25
N ALA A 24 7.84 14.06 -37.00
CA ALA A 24 8.84 14.15 -38.04
C ALA A 24 10.28 14.22 -37.49
N SER A 25 10.95 13.11 -37.64
CA SER A 25 12.30 12.88 -38.20
C SER A 25 13.36 13.98 -38.08
N ASP A 26 14.51 13.66 -37.46
CA ASP A 26 15.75 13.72 -38.24
C ASP A 26 16.91 12.92 -37.62
N LYS A 27 17.63 12.27 -38.50
CA LYS A 27 18.88 11.54 -38.29
C LYS A 27 20.04 12.52 -38.14
N LYS A 28 21.01 12.26 -37.27
CA LYS A 28 22.42 12.42 -37.68
C LYS A 28 23.36 11.56 -36.81
N GLN A 29 24.12 10.84 -37.50
CA GLN A 29 25.27 10.00 -37.27
C GLN A 29 26.53 10.83 -36.90
N GLY A 30 27.46 10.23 -36.15
CA GLY A 30 28.85 10.71 -36.12
C GLY A 30 29.56 10.36 -34.82
N ALA A 31 30.25 9.30 -34.85
CA ALA A 31 31.70 9.05 -34.79
C ALA A 31 32.38 9.07 -33.42
N THR A 32 32.89 7.91 -33.08
CA THR A 32 34.02 7.63 -32.17
C THR A 32 35.31 8.31 -32.66
N PRO A 33 36.28 8.64 -31.77
CA PRO A 33 37.40 7.73 -31.66
C PRO A 33 37.97 7.50 -30.24
N GLU A 34 38.50 6.34 -30.12
CA GLU A 34 39.66 5.78 -29.39
C GLU A 34 40.72 6.75 -28.81
N GLY A 35 41.39 6.26 -27.78
CA GLY A 35 42.71 6.69 -27.34
C GLY A 35 42.91 6.53 -25.83
N THR A 36 43.30 5.39 -25.34
CA THR A 36 44.62 4.88 -25.00
C THR A 36 45.34 5.58 -23.83
N ALA A 37 45.75 4.74 -22.91
CA ALA A 37 46.96 4.69 -22.09
C ALA A 37 46.82 4.92 -20.58
N VAL A 38 47.04 3.83 -19.89
CA VAL A 38 47.62 3.68 -18.54
C VAL A 38 49.09 4.14 -18.57
N PRO A 39 49.71 4.65 -17.49
CA PRO A 39 50.57 3.74 -16.76
C PRO A 39 50.48 3.77 -15.21
N GLU A 40 50.79 2.61 -14.70
CA GLU A 40 51.23 2.29 -13.34
C GLU A 40 52.41 3.15 -12.85
N THR A 41 52.58 3.28 -11.55
CA THR A 41 53.79 2.92 -10.83
C THR A 41 53.76 3.41 -9.37
N THR A 42 53.65 2.48 -8.45
CA THR A 42 54.61 2.03 -7.42
C THR A 42 54.96 2.96 -6.26
N THR A 43 54.79 2.39 -5.08
CA THR A 43 55.79 2.09 -4.05
C THR A 43 55.88 2.96 -2.80
N SER A 44 55.75 2.25 -1.71
CA SER A 44 56.45 2.25 -0.41
C SER A 44 55.82 2.96 0.79
N ALA A 45 55.48 2.11 1.74
CA ALA A 45 55.63 2.33 3.18
C ALA A 45 57.11 2.36 3.56
N PRO A 46 57.57 2.64 4.78
CA PRO A 46 56.98 2.26 6.08
C PRO A 46 57.25 3.24 7.27
N ASN A 47 56.65 2.89 8.43
CA ASN A 47 57.11 3.08 9.85
C ASN A 47 57.22 4.53 10.37
N GLU A 48 56.85 4.85 11.57
CA GLU A 48 57.13 4.30 12.91
C GLU A 48 56.24 4.94 13.97
N GLU A 49 55.91 4.14 14.95
CA GLU A 49 55.53 4.35 16.34
C GLU A 49 55.70 5.75 16.95
N THR A 50 54.75 6.22 17.72
CA THR A 50 55.01 6.53 19.14
C THR A 50 53.69 6.67 19.91
N GLU A 51 53.63 5.96 21.02
CA GLU A 51 52.72 6.00 22.15
C GLU A 51 52.42 7.42 22.64
N THR A 52 51.28 7.71 23.11
CA THR A 52 50.92 7.91 24.52
C THR A 52 49.63 8.68 24.70
N ALA A 53 48.92 8.21 25.69
CA ALA A 53 48.03 8.90 26.62
C ALA A 53 46.54 9.10 26.18
N ASN A 54 45.74 8.09 26.53
CA ASN A 54 44.91 8.10 27.73
C ASN A 54 43.92 9.25 27.87
N ALA A 55 42.67 8.83 28.04
CA ALA A 55 41.57 9.52 28.70
C ALA A 55 40.80 10.57 27.90
N LEU A 56 39.73 10.09 27.33
CA LEU A 56 38.40 10.56 27.75
C LEU A 56 37.38 9.64 27.00
N ARG A 57 37.00 8.62 27.71
CA ARG A 57 35.85 7.81 27.37
C ARG A 57 34.64 8.69 27.69
N GLU A 58 34.28 9.58 26.79
CA GLU A 58 32.93 10.10 26.71
C GLU A 58 32.04 8.91 26.37
N GLU A 59 31.33 8.45 27.35
CA GLU A 59 30.12 7.68 27.18
C GLU A 59 29.20 8.52 26.30
N THR A 60 29.27 8.34 25.00
CA THR A 60 28.16 8.65 24.14
C THR A 60 27.06 7.71 24.58
N GLU A 61 26.19 8.19 25.45
CA GLU A 61 24.84 7.66 25.55
C GLU A 61 24.32 7.61 24.12
N THR A 62 24.31 6.44 23.57
CA THR A 62 23.51 6.12 22.40
C THR A 62 22.08 6.31 22.90
N THR A 63 21.51 7.48 22.71
CA THR A 63 20.07 7.65 22.65
C THR A 63 19.64 6.61 21.60
N GLU A 64 19.09 5.49 22.07
CA GLU A 64 18.24 4.66 21.26
C GLU A 64 17.15 5.62 20.77
N ASP A 65 17.34 6.09 19.54
CA ASP A 65 16.32 6.76 18.76
C ASP A 65 15.22 5.69 18.66
N GLY A 66 14.19 5.84 19.50
CA GLY A 66 13.10 4.89 19.58
C GLY A 66 12.41 4.92 18.23
N ALA A 67 12.81 4.02 17.36
CA ALA A 67 12.05 3.76 16.13
C ALA A 67 10.61 3.51 16.60
N GLU A 68 9.70 4.41 16.28
CA GLU A 68 8.28 4.20 16.53
C GLU A 68 7.91 2.89 15.86
N GLU A 69 7.48 1.92 16.66
CA GLU A 69 7.07 0.61 16.18
C GLU A 69 5.78 0.83 15.38
N ILE A 70 5.87 0.71 14.06
CA ILE A 70 4.71 0.81 13.17
C ILE A 70 4.16 -0.61 12.99
N ASP A 71 2.87 -0.77 13.22
CA ASP A 71 2.16 -2.04 13.06
C ASP A 71 0.95 -1.87 12.14
N THR A 72 0.41 -2.99 11.68
CA THR A 72 -0.73 -3.02 10.75
C THR A 72 -1.85 -3.91 11.26
N LEU A 73 -3.07 -3.50 11.00
CA LEU A 73 -4.29 -4.22 11.35
C LEU A 73 -5.23 -4.27 10.14
N CYS A 74 -5.67 -5.48 9.76
CA CYS A 74 -6.63 -5.66 8.69
C CYS A 74 -7.98 -6.11 9.25
N GLY A 75 -9.09 -5.61 8.68
CA GLY A 75 -10.43 -6.02 9.07
C GLY A 75 -11.51 -5.42 8.19
N GLN A 76 -12.74 -5.85 8.41
CA GLN A 76 -13.91 -5.31 7.71
C GLN A 76 -14.47 -4.11 8.49
N ILE A 77 -14.78 -3.03 7.79
CA ILE A 77 -15.43 -1.86 8.36
C ILE A 77 -16.89 -2.19 8.62
N THR A 78 -17.31 -2.17 9.88
CA THR A 78 -18.71 -2.45 10.29
C THR A 78 -19.43 -1.20 10.78
N GLU A 79 -18.70 -0.18 11.19
CA GLU A 79 -19.22 1.14 11.55
C GLU A 79 -18.23 2.21 11.12
N ILE A 80 -18.71 3.39 10.74
CA ILE A 80 -17.87 4.54 10.39
C ILE A 80 -18.60 5.85 10.67
N ASN A 81 -17.85 6.83 11.18
CA ASN A 81 -18.24 8.24 11.30
C ASN A 81 -17.01 9.15 11.09
N ASP A 82 -17.15 10.44 11.35
CA ASP A 82 -16.07 11.40 11.12
C ASP A 82 -14.89 11.25 12.09
N GLU A 83 -15.08 10.60 13.24
CA GLU A 83 -14.09 10.51 14.32
C GLU A 83 -13.44 9.13 14.42
N TYR A 84 -14.17 8.06 14.04
CA TYR A 84 -13.67 6.70 14.12
C TYR A 84 -14.34 5.76 13.12
N LEU A 85 -13.74 4.59 12.94
CA LEU A 85 -14.37 3.42 12.35
C LEU A 85 -14.17 2.19 13.25
N ILE A 86 -15.05 1.19 13.08
CA ILE A 86 -14.94 -0.10 13.73
C ILE A 86 -14.49 -1.13 12.71
N LEU A 87 -13.41 -1.84 13.01
CA LEU A 87 -12.96 -3.01 12.27
C LEU A 87 -13.36 -4.29 13.01
N GLU A 88 -13.93 -5.23 12.26
CA GLU A 88 -14.17 -6.60 12.70
C GLU A 88 -13.33 -7.61 11.90
N GLY A 89 -13.16 -8.81 12.47
CA GLY A 89 -12.36 -9.87 11.83
C GLY A 89 -10.86 -9.63 11.89
N THR A 90 -10.39 -8.71 12.74
CA THR A 90 -8.97 -8.49 12.98
C THR A 90 -8.39 -9.61 13.83
N GLN A 91 -7.05 -9.75 13.86
CA GLN A 91 -6.38 -10.71 14.75
C GLN A 91 -6.64 -10.42 16.24
N GLN A 92 -6.98 -9.18 16.58
CA GLN A 92 -7.32 -8.73 17.94
C GLN A 92 -8.85 -8.72 18.20
N GLY A 93 -9.66 -9.20 17.23
CA GLY A 93 -11.12 -9.15 17.28
C GLY A 93 -11.69 -7.83 16.79
N THR A 94 -12.63 -7.23 17.52
CA THR A 94 -13.22 -5.93 17.19
C THR A 94 -12.33 -4.81 17.71
N VAL A 95 -11.95 -3.88 16.84
CA VAL A 95 -11.08 -2.74 17.16
C VAL A 95 -11.71 -1.44 16.69
N GLN A 96 -11.72 -0.42 17.55
CA GLN A 96 -12.03 0.95 17.19
C GLN A 96 -10.77 1.65 16.69
N VAL A 97 -10.85 2.21 15.51
CA VAL A 97 -9.79 2.96 14.87
C VAL A 97 -10.16 4.44 14.93
N ASN A 98 -9.45 5.21 15.74
CA ASN A 98 -9.66 6.66 15.84
C ASN A 98 -9.01 7.36 14.66
N ILE A 99 -9.75 8.28 14.04
CA ILE A 99 -9.36 9.05 12.85
C ILE A 99 -9.06 10.48 13.28
N PHE A 100 -7.97 11.03 12.78
CA PHE A 100 -7.51 12.39 13.08
C PHE A 100 -7.33 13.18 11.78
N ASP A 101 -7.17 14.50 11.89
CA ASP A 101 -7.00 15.39 10.74
C ASP A 101 -5.74 15.07 9.92
N ASP A 102 -4.73 14.45 10.54
CA ASP A 102 -3.47 14.04 9.93
C ASP A 102 -3.45 12.56 9.49
N THR A 103 -4.54 11.82 9.67
CA THR A 103 -4.65 10.45 9.18
C THR A 103 -4.57 10.43 7.65
N LEU A 104 -3.64 9.64 7.11
CA LEU A 104 -3.45 9.50 5.67
C LEU A 104 -4.43 8.47 5.08
N TYR A 105 -4.87 8.72 3.85
CA TYR A 105 -5.72 7.80 3.10
C TYR A 105 -5.01 7.37 1.83
N ASN A 106 -4.84 6.07 1.63
CA ASN A 106 -4.18 5.51 0.47
C ASN A 106 -5.12 4.55 -0.28
N GLY A 107 -4.80 4.35 -1.55
CA GLY A 107 -5.65 3.61 -2.48
C GLY A 107 -6.48 4.55 -3.32
N SER A 108 -7.66 4.12 -3.73
CA SER A 108 -8.58 4.93 -4.54
C SER A 108 -9.52 5.81 -3.73
N LEU A 109 -9.35 5.87 -2.40
CA LEU A 109 -10.35 6.44 -1.50
C LEU A 109 -9.77 7.59 -0.66
N GLN A 110 -10.62 8.60 -0.47
CA GLN A 110 -10.47 9.63 0.55
C GLN A 110 -11.41 9.31 1.73
N GLN A 111 -11.29 10.04 2.85
CA GLN A 111 -12.11 9.78 4.05
C GLN A 111 -13.61 9.62 3.75
N GLY A 112 -14.18 10.51 2.92
CA GLY A 112 -15.60 10.49 2.56
C GLY A 112 -16.03 9.34 1.64
N GLU A 113 -15.12 8.49 1.19
CA GLU A 113 -15.37 7.35 0.31
C GLU A 113 -15.27 6.01 1.03
N LEU A 114 -14.83 6.00 2.29
CA LEU A 114 -14.89 4.81 3.13
C LEU A 114 -16.32 4.41 3.41
N ALA A 115 -16.62 3.13 3.36
CA ALA A 115 -17.97 2.62 3.57
C ALA A 115 -17.98 1.33 4.39
N VAL A 116 -19.05 1.12 5.12
CA VAL A 116 -19.34 -0.14 5.80
C VAL A 116 -19.37 -1.30 4.79
N GLY A 117 -18.77 -2.41 5.15
CA GLY A 117 -18.62 -3.60 4.32
C GLY A 117 -17.32 -3.68 3.54
N GLN A 118 -16.55 -2.60 3.43
CA GLN A 118 -15.21 -2.63 2.85
C GLN A 118 -14.23 -3.27 3.84
N TYR A 119 -13.14 -3.82 3.30
CA TYR A 119 -11.99 -4.23 4.10
C TYR A 119 -10.89 -3.17 4.00
N ALA A 120 -10.32 -2.83 5.14
CA ALA A 120 -9.24 -1.87 5.26
C ALA A 120 -8.02 -2.48 5.95
N GLU A 121 -6.85 -2.02 5.55
CA GLU A 121 -5.60 -2.15 6.30
C GLU A 121 -5.33 -0.82 6.99
N VAL A 122 -5.14 -0.85 8.30
CA VAL A 122 -4.84 0.35 9.11
C VAL A 122 -3.41 0.26 9.62
N ILE A 123 -2.64 1.30 9.37
CA ILE A 123 -1.28 1.48 9.90
C ILE A 123 -1.38 2.34 11.15
N TYR A 124 -0.74 1.93 12.24
CA TYR A 124 -0.76 2.63 13.52
C TYR A 124 0.60 2.51 14.25
N ASP A 125 0.78 3.22 15.36
CA ASP A 125 2.04 3.31 16.12
C ASP A 125 2.32 2.12 17.04
N GLY A 126 1.71 0.97 16.79
CA GLY A 126 1.85 -0.25 17.61
C GLY A 126 1.15 -0.16 18.98
N LYS A 127 0.62 0.99 19.37
CA LYS A 127 -0.05 1.18 20.66
C LYS A 127 -1.55 0.89 20.56
N MET A 128 -2.03 0.02 21.43
CA MET A 128 -3.43 -0.35 21.53
C MET A 128 -3.93 -0.23 22.97
N THR A 129 -5.12 0.33 23.15
CA THR A 129 -5.73 0.41 24.49
C THR A 129 -6.22 -0.97 24.97
N ARG A 130 -6.42 -1.09 26.28
CA ARG A 130 -7.01 -2.30 26.89
C ARG A 130 -8.54 -2.18 27.09
N SER A 131 -9.18 -1.26 26.39
CA SER A 131 -10.65 -1.11 26.41
C SER A 131 -11.36 -2.22 25.61
N ILE A 132 -12.67 -2.28 25.67
CA ILE A 132 -13.51 -3.18 24.87
C ILE A 132 -14.56 -2.31 24.16
N PRO A 133 -14.49 -2.15 22.83
CA PRO A 133 -13.41 -2.62 21.96
C PRO A 133 -12.07 -1.95 22.27
N ALA A 134 -10.99 -2.62 21.93
CA ALA A 134 -9.66 -2.01 21.94
C ALA A 134 -9.60 -0.85 20.94
N GLN A 135 -8.74 0.14 21.20
CA GLN A 135 -8.66 1.34 20.37
C GLN A 135 -7.22 1.60 19.92
N ILE A 136 -7.08 2.01 18.68
CA ILE A 136 -5.82 2.46 18.07
C ILE A 136 -6.00 3.85 17.45
N ALA A 137 -4.88 4.55 17.23
CA ALA A 137 -4.82 5.79 16.48
C ALA A 137 -4.33 5.49 15.05
N ALA A 138 -5.12 5.80 14.04
CA ALA A 138 -4.72 5.56 12.66
C ALA A 138 -3.68 6.59 12.21
N LEU A 139 -2.53 6.12 11.74
CA LEU A 139 -1.57 6.89 10.95
C LEU A 139 -1.98 6.91 9.48
N ALA A 140 -2.41 5.74 8.97
CA ALA A 140 -2.95 5.64 7.62
C ALA A 140 -4.04 4.57 7.53
N ILE A 141 -4.99 4.78 6.61
CA ILE A 141 -6.04 3.83 6.26
C ILE A 141 -5.92 3.53 4.76
N ASN A 142 -5.73 2.25 4.44
CA ASN A 142 -5.52 1.77 3.10
C ASN A 142 -6.72 0.93 2.66
N VAL A 143 -7.32 1.26 1.51
CA VAL A 143 -8.39 0.47 0.90
C VAL A 143 -8.11 0.33 -0.59
N TYR A 144 -7.81 -0.89 -1.03
CA TYR A 144 -7.48 -1.21 -2.41
C TYR A 144 -8.47 -2.25 -2.97
N PRO A 145 -9.64 -1.82 -3.46
CA PRO A 145 -10.62 -2.71 -4.05
C PRO A 145 -10.20 -3.12 -5.46
N LEU A 146 -10.26 -4.40 -5.75
CA LEU A 146 -10.11 -5.00 -7.07
C LEU A 146 -11.39 -5.78 -7.38
N LYS A 147 -12.24 -5.23 -8.23
CA LYS A 147 -13.42 -5.93 -8.73
C LYS A 147 -13.04 -6.79 -9.92
N GLY A 148 -13.41 -8.08 -9.91
CA GLY A 148 -13.04 -8.98 -10.98
C GLY A 148 -13.82 -10.29 -10.98
N THR A 149 -13.58 -11.09 -12.01
CA THR A 149 -14.17 -12.42 -12.18
C THR A 149 -13.08 -13.48 -12.06
N VAL A 150 -13.37 -14.55 -11.35
CA VAL A 150 -12.47 -15.70 -11.17
C VAL A 150 -12.44 -16.53 -12.44
N ASP A 151 -11.27 -16.64 -13.06
CA ASP A 151 -11.07 -17.44 -14.27
C ASP A 151 -10.59 -18.87 -13.97
N ALA A 152 -9.80 -19.02 -12.91
CA ALA A 152 -9.30 -20.31 -12.45
C ALA A 152 -9.10 -20.32 -10.93
N VAL A 153 -9.17 -21.51 -10.34
CA VAL A 153 -8.80 -21.79 -8.95
C VAL A 153 -7.62 -22.75 -8.99
N GLU A 154 -6.51 -22.38 -8.37
CA GLU A 154 -5.30 -23.19 -8.30
C GLU A 154 -5.42 -24.29 -7.23
N GLU A 155 -4.57 -25.33 -7.29
CA GLU A 155 -4.59 -26.44 -6.33
C GLU A 155 -4.32 -26.00 -4.87
N ASP A 156 -3.59 -24.90 -4.69
CA ASP A 156 -3.28 -24.31 -3.39
C ASP A 156 -4.35 -23.32 -2.88
N GLY A 157 -5.47 -23.20 -3.62
CA GLY A 157 -6.60 -22.33 -3.27
C GLY A 157 -6.46 -20.86 -3.71
N ARG A 158 -5.36 -20.50 -4.37
CA ARG A 158 -5.25 -19.18 -5.01
C ARG A 158 -6.18 -19.09 -6.20
N VAL A 159 -6.56 -17.87 -6.55
CA VAL A 159 -7.47 -17.64 -7.68
C VAL A 159 -6.84 -16.75 -8.74
N LEU A 160 -7.01 -17.09 -10.00
CA LEU A 160 -6.70 -16.21 -11.12
C LEU A 160 -7.92 -15.34 -11.41
N VAL A 161 -7.75 -14.03 -11.42
CA VAL A 161 -8.83 -13.06 -11.56
C VAL A 161 -8.56 -12.13 -12.73
N THR A 162 -9.58 -11.96 -13.59
CA THR A 162 -9.60 -10.89 -14.59
C THR A 162 -10.29 -9.66 -13.99
N PRO A 163 -9.57 -8.52 -13.85
CA PRO A 163 -10.13 -7.28 -13.35
C PRO A 163 -11.25 -6.74 -14.25
N ALA A 164 -12.30 -6.17 -13.63
CA ALA A 164 -13.48 -5.67 -14.36
C ALA A 164 -13.17 -4.39 -15.18
N ASP A 165 -12.10 -3.69 -14.88
CA ASP A 165 -11.63 -2.51 -15.60
C ASP A 165 -10.83 -2.86 -16.87
N GLY A 166 -10.63 -4.17 -17.15
CA GLY A 166 -9.89 -4.64 -18.31
C GLY A 166 -8.38 -4.68 -18.11
N GLY A 167 -7.90 -4.59 -16.88
CA GLY A 167 -6.49 -4.76 -16.53
C GLY A 167 -5.95 -6.18 -16.78
N GLU A 168 -4.65 -6.37 -16.60
CA GLU A 168 -4.02 -7.68 -16.69
C GLU A 168 -4.54 -8.61 -15.58
N GLN A 169 -4.58 -9.92 -15.88
CA GLN A 169 -4.94 -10.93 -14.89
C GLN A 169 -3.99 -10.90 -13.70
N VAL A 170 -4.54 -11.15 -12.53
CA VAL A 170 -3.78 -11.24 -11.26
C VAL A 170 -4.08 -12.56 -10.56
N VAL A 171 -3.11 -13.09 -9.84
CA VAL A 171 -3.30 -14.24 -8.94
C VAL A 171 -3.48 -13.70 -7.53
N LEU A 172 -4.58 -14.05 -6.88
CA LEU A 172 -4.88 -13.64 -5.51
C LEU A 172 -4.77 -14.80 -4.54
N SER A 173 -4.01 -14.61 -3.46
CA SER A 173 -4.12 -15.43 -2.26
C SER A 173 -5.32 -14.96 -1.47
N LEU A 174 -6.25 -15.85 -1.15
CA LEU A 174 -7.47 -15.51 -0.41
C LEU A 174 -7.24 -15.57 1.10
N PRO A 175 -8.02 -14.83 1.91
CA PRO A 175 -8.01 -14.97 3.35
C PRO A 175 -8.45 -16.38 3.78
N ASP A 176 -8.03 -16.81 4.98
CA ASP A 176 -8.39 -18.10 5.55
C ASP A 176 -9.91 -18.30 5.59
N GLY A 177 -10.36 -19.48 5.16
CA GLY A 177 -11.78 -19.84 5.13
C GLY A 177 -12.60 -19.23 3.99
N VAL A 178 -12.01 -18.37 3.15
CA VAL A 178 -12.66 -17.83 1.94
C VAL A 178 -12.37 -18.75 0.76
N THR A 179 -13.42 -19.15 0.06
CA THR A 179 -13.33 -19.95 -1.17
C THR A 179 -14.09 -19.27 -2.29
N MET A 180 -13.60 -19.42 -3.51
CA MET A 180 -14.23 -18.91 -4.72
C MET A 180 -14.36 -20.01 -5.77
N GLU A 181 -15.34 -19.85 -6.65
CA GLU A 181 -15.55 -20.74 -7.79
C GLU A 181 -15.26 -20.01 -9.11
N VAL A 182 -14.90 -20.78 -10.13
CA VAL A 182 -14.69 -20.23 -11.48
C VAL A 182 -15.98 -19.59 -11.98
N GLY A 183 -15.88 -18.38 -12.51
CA GLY A 183 -17.00 -17.57 -13.00
C GLY A 183 -17.64 -16.67 -11.93
N GLU A 184 -17.30 -16.81 -10.65
CA GLU A 184 -17.77 -15.87 -9.63
C GLU A 184 -17.17 -14.49 -9.81
N THR A 185 -17.97 -13.46 -9.61
CA THR A 185 -17.54 -12.05 -9.59
C THR A 185 -17.60 -11.54 -8.17
N ALA A 186 -16.52 -10.88 -7.73
CA ALA A 186 -16.41 -10.32 -6.39
C ALA A 186 -15.59 -9.03 -6.39
N THR A 187 -15.62 -8.34 -5.27
CA THR A 187 -14.65 -7.28 -4.92
C THR A 187 -13.66 -7.86 -3.94
N PHE A 188 -12.41 -7.96 -4.36
CA PHE A 188 -11.27 -8.38 -3.56
C PHE A 188 -10.61 -7.12 -3.00
N TYR A 189 -10.42 -7.05 -1.70
CA TYR A 189 -9.68 -5.98 -1.07
C TYR A 189 -8.26 -6.47 -0.81
N THR A 190 -7.27 -5.72 -1.24
CA THR A 190 -5.85 -6.08 -1.13
C THR A 190 -5.10 -5.09 -0.26
N ASN A 191 -3.86 -5.37 0.07
CA ASN A 191 -2.96 -4.43 0.73
C ASN A 191 -2.21 -3.50 -0.24
N GLY A 192 -2.58 -3.50 -1.53
CA GLY A 192 -1.97 -2.66 -2.56
C GLY A 192 -0.60 -3.13 -3.04
N MET A 193 -0.04 -4.20 -2.47
CA MET A 193 1.26 -4.76 -2.89
C MET A 193 1.07 -5.86 -3.93
N ALA A 194 1.83 -5.78 -5.01
CA ALA A 194 1.85 -6.78 -6.07
C ALA A 194 3.28 -7.20 -6.38
N THR A 195 3.46 -8.45 -6.75
CA THR A 195 4.75 -8.94 -7.27
C THR A 195 4.97 -8.44 -8.70
N MET A 196 6.23 -8.45 -9.15
CA MET A 196 6.59 -8.12 -10.54
C MET A 196 6.49 -9.33 -11.49
N SER A 197 5.80 -10.41 -11.10
CA SER A 197 5.56 -11.58 -11.95
C SER A 197 4.44 -11.29 -12.98
N ILE A 198 4.33 -12.17 -13.98
CA ILE A 198 3.25 -12.14 -14.97
C ILE A 198 2.60 -13.53 -14.97
N PRO A 199 1.36 -13.67 -14.50
CA PRO A 199 0.54 -12.64 -13.85
C PRO A 199 1.11 -12.16 -12.51
N ALA A 200 0.81 -10.92 -12.12
CA ALA A 200 1.15 -10.38 -10.82
C ALA A 200 0.43 -11.16 -9.71
N GLN A 201 1.06 -11.27 -8.54
CA GLN A 201 0.47 -11.94 -7.38
C GLN A 201 0.22 -10.91 -6.27
N MET A 202 -0.92 -11.00 -5.62
CA MET A 202 -1.35 -10.11 -4.54
C MET A 202 -1.99 -10.92 -3.41
N ASN A 203 -2.05 -10.34 -2.23
CA ASN A 203 -2.79 -10.92 -1.11
C ASN A 203 -4.11 -10.15 -0.91
N ALA A 204 -5.21 -10.86 -0.91
CA ALA A 204 -6.49 -10.32 -0.50
C ALA A 204 -6.59 -10.33 1.03
N ILE A 205 -7.01 -9.20 1.61
CA ILE A 205 -7.32 -9.05 3.03
C ILE A 205 -8.80 -9.29 3.33
N GLY A 206 -9.64 -9.30 2.27
CA GLY A 206 -11.06 -9.58 2.37
C GLY A 206 -11.71 -9.69 0.99
N VAL A 207 -12.89 -10.31 0.96
CA VAL A 207 -13.68 -10.53 -0.27
C VAL A 207 -15.14 -10.25 0.00
N VAL A 208 -15.78 -9.49 -0.90
CA VAL A 208 -17.21 -9.20 -0.90
C VAL A 208 -17.81 -9.67 -2.23
N LYS A 209 -18.76 -10.64 -2.13
CA LYS A 209 -19.48 -11.24 -3.26
C LYS A 209 -20.73 -10.43 -3.64
#